data_79353f9a6bef1320477ab3feda240bc3
#
_entry.id   79353f9a6bef1320477ab3feda240bc3
#
_cell.length_a   1.000
_cell.length_b   1.000
_cell.length_c   1.000
_cell.angle_alpha   90.00
_cell.angle_beta   90.00
_cell.angle_gamma   90.00
#
_symmetry.space_group_name_H-M   'P 1'
#
loop_
_entity.id
_entity.type
_entity.pdbx_description
1 polymer ?
#
loop_
_entity_poly.entity_id
_entity_poly.type
_entity_poly.pdbx_seq_one_letter_code
_entity_poly.pdbx_strand_id
1 'polypeptide(L)'
;MIPFEYDRAGMNAEYYETLISLMERWETEIVEFKEAKGQYSDDKIGQYFSAISNEANLKQQQYGWFVLGVSETKDKHVVGSAYKKGDRHLEKFKYEISRDLTDGISFIEIIELYPVVDGKELRVVMFKIPAATLGMPTAWKTRYYARNGDSLVPLSQSKIDMIRMQERRDWSKQLVYGSSIDYLDSDAIALAKEKYIEKMAQPHIKEEVKDMTDEQFLTKIKLMVNGQLTKAALLLLGKEEHDNLFETAPVIMWRLYAANGEVRDYKIFKIPFLFVVDQVFAKIRNLTYRYMPNQLTLFPKETEQYDQWLLRELLNNCIAHSNYQLGGRIYINEFDDCIKITNPGNFIPGSIESVLQISYNPPFYPNQLLADTMVNFHMIDTASMGIRKVFRIQREKYFPMPDYNVSTGTQVEVTVYGKSLNDNYMHILYDHQDLDLQTVFLLDRVQKGLPIDKADADRLRSFKLVEGRLSSLYLSASAAKSIDESANYIKNRGFDDKYYKDLIVEYLKKYERAKKKDIRELLWDKLPNALNDTQKENKIRNLLSAMKKKDIIEPDSSNQQKSYWILKK
;
A
#
# COMPACT_ATOMS: atom_id res chain seq x y z
N MET A 1 -5.93 25.90 8.50
CA MET A 1 -6.85 26.95 9.06
C MET A 1 -8.16 26.24 9.31
N ILE A 2 -8.75 26.37 10.50
CA ILE A 2 -10.03 25.68 10.81
C ILE A 2 -11.10 26.28 9.88
N PRO A 3 -11.84 25.45 9.12
CA PRO A 3 -12.74 25.96 8.06
C PRO A 3 -14.05 26.58 8.58
N PHE A 4 -14.29 26.52 9.89
CA PHE A 4 -15.48 27.07 10.58
C PHE A 4 -15.25 27.19 12.09
N GLU A 5 -16.11 27.95 12.78
CA GLU A 5 -16.11 28.06 14.24
C GLU A 5 -17.09 27.05 14.86
N TYR A 6 -16.75 26.50 16.02
CA TYR A 6 -17.60 25.60 16.79
C TYR A 6 -17.25 25.63 18.28
N ASP A 7 -18.19 25.21 19.13
CA ASP A 7 -17.97 25.07 20.57
C ASP A 7 -17.08 23.85 20.88
N ARG A 8 -15.82 24.12 21.26
CA ARG A 8 -14.82 23.09 21.59
C ARG A 8 -15.06 22.38 22.93
N ALA A 9 -15.90 22.95 23.79
CA ALA A 9 -16.27 22.38 25.08
C ALA A 9 -17.64 21.67 25.03
N GLY A 10 -18.34 21.77 23.90
CA GLY A 10 -19.67 21.21 23.69
C GLY A 10 -19.68 19.70 23.55
N MET A 11 -20.85 19.10 23.75
CA MET A 11 -21.08 17.65 23.73
C MET A 11 -20.69 16.97 22.41
N ASN A 12 -20.59 17.72 21.30
CA ASN A 12 -20.26 17.21 19.96
C ASN A 12 -18.84 17.62 19.47
N ALA A 13 -17.96 18.07 20.36
CA ALA A 13 -16.63 18.55 19.98
C ALA A 13 -15.82 17.52 19.16
N GLU A 14 -15.87 16.25 19.53
CA GLU A 14 -15.20 15.13 18.83
C GLU A 14 -15.70 14.98 17.38
N TYR A 15 -16.99 15.19 17.13
CA TYR A 15 -17.56 15.09 15.79
C TYR A 15 -17.21 16.28 14.90
N TYR A 16 -17.03 17.48 15.47
CA TYR A 16 -16.50 18.62 14.72
C TYR A 16 -15.04 18.38 14.31
N GLU A 17 -14.21 17.83 15.19
CA GLU A 17 -12.84 17.44 14.86
C GLU A 17 -12.81 16.34 13.79
N THR A 18 -13.71 15.36 13.89
CA THR A 18 -13.88 14.34 12.88
C THR A 18 -14.27 14.95 11.54
N LEU A 19 -15.24 15.88 11.49
CA LEU A 19 -15.65 16.56 10.27
C LEU A 19 -14.48 17.31 9.64
N ILE A 20 -13.69 18.06 10.42
CA ILE A 20 -12.50 18.78 9.95
C ILE A 20 -11.51 17.78 9.34
N SER A 21 -11.18 16.71 10.06
CA SER A 21 -10.25 15.68 9.59
C SER A 21 -10.72 15.01 8.27
N LEU A 22 -12.03 14.78 8.12
CA LEU A 22 -12.58 14.22 6.89
C LEU A 22 -12.52 15.22 5.74
N MET A 23 -12.76 16.51 5.98
CA MET A 23 -12.71 17.57 4.94
C MET A 23 -11.27 17.85 4.47
N GLU A 24 -10.27 17.67 5.33
CA GLU A 24 -8.85 17.83 4.98
C GLU A 24 -8.30 16.69 4.12
N ARG A 25 -8.96 15.54 4.14
CA ARG A 25 -8.57 14.36 3.37
C ARG A 25 -9.34 14.31 2.04
N TRP A 26 -8.74 13.64 1.05
CA TRP A 26 -9.44 13.31 -0.18
C TRP A 26 -10.59 12.35 0.10
N GLU A 27 -11.66 12.43 -0.71
CA GLU A 27 -12.69 11.40 -0.73
C GLU A 27 -12.05 10.03 -0.94
N THR A 28 -12.48 9.09 -0.12
CA THR A 28 -12.06 7.69 -0.21
C THR A 28 -13.31 6.86 -0.46
N GLU A 29 -13.14 5.59 -0.76
CA GLU A 29 -14.28 4.71 -1.00
C GLU A 29 -15.19 4.53 0.26
N ILE A 30 -14.73 4.96 1.43
CA ILE A 30 -15.48 4.90 2.70
C ILE A 30 -15.93 6.27 3.22
N VAL A 31 -15.68 7.34 2.48
CA VAL A 31 -16.11 8.71 2.84
C VAL A 31 -16.70 9.39 1.62
N GLU A 32 -17.92 9.91 1.76
CA GLU A 32 -18.62 10.65 0.72
C GLU A 32 -19.21 11.94 1.24
N PHE A 33 -19.12 13.01 0.44
CA PHE A 33 -19.72 14.31 0.73
C PHE A 33 -20.76 14.66 -0.32
N LYS A 34 -21.87 15.27 0.13
CA LYS A 34 -22.92 15.83 -0.73
C LYS A 34 -23.40 17.18 -0.19
N GLU A 35 -23.64 18.11 -1.08
CA GLU A 35 -24.16 19.42 -0.69
C GLU A 35 -25.54 19.32 -0.06
N ALA A 36 -26.49 18.67 -0.72
CA ALA A 36 -27.86 18.44 -0.24
C ALA A 36 -28.51 19.70 0.38
N LYS A 37 -28.32 20.86 -0.27
CA LYS A 37 -28.90 22.17 0.18
C LYS A 37 -30.41 22.12 0.37
N GLY A 38 -31.11 21.25 -0.40
CA GLY A 38 -32.53 20.92 -0.28
C GLY A 38 -32.75 19.50 0.22
N GLN A 39 -33.77 18.83 -0.34
CA GLN A 39 -33.98 17.41 -0.09
C GLN A 39 -32.98 16.57 -0.91
N TYR A 40 -32.62 15.42 -0.38
CA TYR A 40 -31.78 14.43 -1.04
C TYR A 40 -32.51 13.09 -1.13
N SER A 41 -32.22 12.27 -2.13
CA SER A 41 -32.93 11.01 -2.36
C SER A 41 -32.58 9.96 -1.31
N ASP A 42 -33.56 9.45 -0.56
CA ASP A 42 -33.40 8.36 0.39
C ASP A 42 -32.85 7.09 -0.29
N ASP A 43 -33.27 6.83 -1.53
CA ASP A 43 -32.77 5.73 -2.34
C ASP A 43 -31.27 5.86 -2.63
N LYS A 44 -30.81 7.07 -2.92
CA LYS A 44 -29.38 7.36 -3.10
C LYS A 44 -28.60 7.17 -1.81
N ILE A 45 -29.14 7.59 -0.67
CA ILE A 45 -28.50 7.35 0.64
C ILE A 45 -28.37 5.83 0.91
N GLY A 46 -29.42 5.04 0.59
CA GLY A 46 -29.36 3.59 0.71
C GLY A 46 -28.30 2.93 -0.19
N GLN A 47 -28.15 3.42 -1.42
CA GLN A 47 -27.10 2.97 -2.33
C GLN A 47 -25.70 3.29 -1.79
N TYR A 48 -25.48 4.52 -1.30
CA TYR A 48 -24.22 4.92 -0.65
C TYR A 48 -23.98 4.17 0.65
N PHE A 49 -25.03 3.90 1.44
CA PHE A 49 -24.92 3.05 2.61
C PHE A 49 -24.33 1.69 2.26
N SER A 50 -24.94 1.00 1.28
CA SER A 50 -24.47 -0.29 0.79
C SER A 50 -23.01 -0.20 0.33
N ALA A 51 -22.67 0.81 -0.47
CA ALA A 51 -21.33 0.98 -1.02
C ALA A 51 -20.28 1.22 0.07
N ILE A 52 -20.52 2.19 0.95
CA ILE A 52 -19.60 2.53 2.05
C ILE A 52 -19.44 1.38 3.03
N SER A 53 -20.55 0.70 3.36
CA SER A 53 -20.56 -0.48 4.25
C SER A 53 -19.69 -1.62 3.70
N ASN A 54 -19.83 -1.94 2.41
CA ASN A 54 -19.04 -2.98 1.75
C ASN A 54 -17.56 -2.57 1.65
N GLU A 55 -17.27 -1.34 1.26
CA GLU A 55 -15.87 -0.87 1.16
C GLU A 55 -15.21 -0.76 2.54
N ALA A 56 -15.95 -0.36 3.59
CA ALA A 56 -15.43 -0.36 4.95
C ALA A 56 -15.03 -1.77 5.41
N ASN A 57 -15.89 -2.78 5.11
CA ASN A 57 -15.58 -4.18 5.37
C ASN A 57 -14.31 -4.63 4.63
N LEU A 58 -14.23 -4.39 3.31
CA LEU A 58 -13.10 -4.78 2.48
C LEU A 58 -11.79 -4.10 2.90
N LYS A 59 -11.86 -2.88 3.42
CA LYS A 59 -10.72 -2.11 3.96
C LYS A 59 -10.48 -2.35 5.45
N GLN A 60 -11.26 -3.24 6.07
CA GLN A 60 -11.17 -3.58 7.50
C GLN A 60 -11.30 -2.37 8.44
N GLN A 61 -12.09 -1.39 8.00
CA GLN A 61 -12.51 -0.29 8.84
C GLN A 61 -13.80 -0.66 9.55
N GLN A 62 -14.00 -0.22 10.78
CA GLN A 62 -15.22 -0.53 11.52
C GLN A 62 -16.45 0.21 10.97
N TYR A 63 -16.25 1.36 10.33
CA TYR A 63 -17.29 2.21 9.76
C TYR A 63 -16.74 3.14 8.69
N GLY A 64 -17.64 3.73 7.91
CA GLY A 64 -17.36 4.84 7.02
C GLY A 64 -18.35 5.99 7.23
N TRP A 65 -18.23 7.05 6.44
CA TRP A 65 -18.97 8.28 6.61
C TRP A 65 -19.67 8.72 5.33
N PHE A 66 -20.94 9.11 5.47
CA PHE A 66 -21.69 9.85 4.45
C PHE A 66 -22.10 11.21 5.04
N VAL A 67 -21.70 12.31 4.42
CA VAL A 67 -21.83 13.65 4.99
C VAL A 67 -22.63 14.55 4.06
N LEU A 68 -23.71 15.14 4.57
CA LEU A 68 -24.52 16.13 3.86
C LEU A 68 -24.25 17.54 4.40
N GLY A 69 -24.23 18.53 3.49
CA GLY A 69 -24.01 19.94 3.83
C GLY A 69 -22.56 20.40 3.65
N VAL A 70 -21.73 19.60 2.95
CA VAL A 70 -20.36 19.93 2.56
C VAL A 70 -20.24 19.89 1.03
N SER A 71 -19.45 20.79 0.44
CA SER A 71 -19.24 20.86 -1.00
C SER A 71 -18.56 19.60 -1.56
N GLU A 72 -18.91 19.25 -2.81
CA GLU A 72 -18.29 18.12 -3.53
C GLU A 72 -16.99 18.54 -4.25
N THR A 73 -16.60 19.79 -4.15
CA THR A 73 -15.39 20.34 -4.79
C THR A 73 -14.11 19.90 -4.08
N LYS A 74 -12.99 20.07 -4.77
CA LYS A 74 -11.66 19.73 -4.22
C LYS A 74 -11.36 20.48 -2.91
N ASP A 75 -11.74 21.76 -2.87
CA ASP A 75 -11.62 22.61 -1.68
C ASP A 75 -12.94 22.51 -0.89
N LYS A 76 -13.00 21.52 0.00
CA LYS A 76 -14.19 21.22 0.79
C LYS A 76 -14.53 22.37 1.73
N HIS A 77 -15.78 22.80 1.69
CA HIS A 77 -16.31 23.83 2.61
C HIS A 77 -17.75 23.52 2.98
N VAL A 78 -18.19 24.00 4.13
CA VAL A 78 -19.54 23.79 4.62
C VAL A 78 -20.50 24.70 3.84
N VAL A 79 -21.57 24.11 3.29
CA VAL A 79 -22.62 24.81 2.53
C VAL A 79 -23.99 24.72 3.20
N GLY A 80 -24.13 23.82 4.16
CA GLY A 80 -25.38 23.56 4.88
C GLY A 80 -26.34 22.62 4.16
N SER A 81 -27.15 21.87 4.93
CA SER A 81 -28.13 20.90 4.42
C SER A 81 -29.50 21.12 5.05
N ALA A 82 -30.55 21.09 4.21
CA ALA A 82 -31.95 21.09 4.65
C ALA A 82 -32.59 19.68 4.60
N TYR A 83 -31.79 18.64 4.34
CA TYR A 83 -32.29 17.26 4.28
C TYR A 83 -32.94 16.84 5.59
N LYS A 84 -34.20 16.42 5.52
CA LYS A 84 -35.03 15.96 6.69
C LYS A 84 -34.84 16.86 7.93
N LYS A 85 -34.84 18.20 7.73
CA LYS A 85 -34.77 19.17 8.84
C LYS A 85 -36.08 19.14 9.64
N GLY A 86 -36.00 18.94 10.94
CA GLY A 86 -37.14 18.92 11.87
C GLY A 86 -37.11 17.75 12.83
N ASP A 87 -37.93 17.83 13.89
CA ASP A 87 -37.95 16.85 14.97
C ASP A 87 -38.24 15.43 14.49
N ARG A 88 -37.41 14.47 14.92
CA ARG A 88 -37.53 13.02 14.72
C ARG A 88 -37.51 12.50 13.27
N HIS A 89 -37.28 13.35 12.23
CA HIS A 89 -37.24 12.85 10.85
C HIS A 89 -36.04 11.94 10.59
N LEU A 90 -34.87 12.22 11.17
CA LEU A 90 -33.67 11.40 11.04
C LEU A 90 -33.76 10.11 11.84
N GLU A 91 -34.32 10.12 13.05
CA GLU A 91 -34.57 8.91 13.84
C GLU A 91 -35.51 7.95 13.10
N LYS A 92 -36.61 8.48 12.54
CA LYS A 92 -37.53 7.71 11.73
C LYS A 92 -36.81 7.13 10.50
N PHE A 93 -36.00 7.93 9.82
CA PHE A 93 -35.21 7.50 8.66
C PHE A 93 -34.21 6.37 9.02
N LYS A 94 -33.57 6.43 10.19
CA LYS A 94 -32.70 5.37 10.68
C LYS A 94 -33.43 4.02 10.75
N TYR A 95 -34.69 4.01 11.12
CA TYR A 95 -35.52 2.81 11.15
C TYR A 95 -36.03 2.42 9.75
N GLU A 96 -36.43 3.38 8.92
CA GLU A 96 -36.97 3.13 7.58
C GLU A 96 -35.92 2.50 6.66
N ILE A 97 -34.67 2.99 6.68
CA ILE A 97 -33.60 2.48 5.82
C ILE A 97 -33.23 1.03 6.11
N SER A 98 -33.32 0.61 7.39
CA SER A 98 -32.97 -0.75 7.81
C SER A 98 -33.84 -1.83 7.16
N ARG A 99 -35.07 -1.51 6.78
CA ARG A 99 -36.01 -2.49 6.14
C ARG A 99 -35.55 -2.91 4.75
N ASP A 100 -34.83 -2.02 4.03
CA ASP A 100 -34.41 -2.25 2.67
C ASP A 100 -32.91 -2.64 2.60
N LEU A 101 -32.22 -2.68 3.75
CA LEU A 101 -30.83 -3.12 3.88
C LEU A 101 -30.74 -4.60 4.31
N THR A 102 -29.65 -5.27 3.91
CA THR A 102 -29.36 -6.65 4.31
C THR A 102 -29.39 -6.77 5.84
N ASP A 103 -30.07 -7.80 6.34
CA ASP A 103 -30.14 -8.17 7.76
C ASP A 103 -30.61 -7.05 8.70
N GLY A 104 -31.34 -6.06 8.17
CA GLY A 104 -31.84 -4.94 8.96
C GLY A 104 -30.78 -4.03 9.55
N ILE A 105 -29.55 -4.07 9.02
CA ILE A 105 -28.45 -3.17 9.43
C ILE A 105 -28.86 -1.70 9.27
N SER A 106 -28.40 -0.82 10.14
CA SER A 106 -28.71 0.60 10.09
C SER A 106 -27.47 1.44 10.45
N PHE A 107 -27.63 2.76 10.41
CA PHE A 107 -26.57 3.67 10.85
C PHE A 107 -26.18 3.40 12.31
N ILE A 108 -24.89 3.38 12.60
CA ILE A 108 -24.40 3.40 13.99
C ILE A 108 -24.96 4.62 14.66
N GLU A 109 -24.78 5.77 13.99
CA GLU A 109 -25.19 7.07 14.51
C GLU A 109 -25.52 8.02 13.36
N ILE A 110 -26.41 8.98 13.60
CA ILE A 110 -26.68 10.13 12.74
C ILE A 110 -26.45 11.37 13.59
N ILE A 111 -25.49 12.19 13.19
CA ILE A 111 -25.03 13.34 13.96
C ILE A 111 -25.40 14.62 13.20
N GLU A 112 -26.04 15.55 13.87
CA GLU A 112 -26.29 16.89 13.37
C GLU A 112 -25.32 17.87 14.00
N LEU A 113 -24.56 18.59 13.17
CA LEU A 113 -23.64 19.62 13.57
C LEU A 113 -24.08 20.98 13.00
N TYR A 114 -23.75 22.04 13.69
CA TYR A 114 -24.09 23.41 13.32
C TYR A 114 -22.84 24.31 13.36
N PRO A 115 -21.84 24.03 12.46
CA PRO A 115 -20.66 24.89 12.37
C PRO A 115 -21.04 26.31 11.96
N VAL A 116 -20.32 27.32 12.48
CA VAL A 116 -20.51 28.72 12.16
C VAL A 116 -19.52 29.12 11.07
N VAL A 117 -20.06 29.54 9.90
CA VAL A 117 -19.29 30.01 8.74
C VAL A 117 -19.75 31.43 8.44
N ASP A 118 -18.83 32.39 8.43
CA ASP A 118 -19.13 33.81 8.20
C ASP A 118 -20.28 34.35 9.09
N GLY A 119 -20.29 33.92 10.37
CA GLY A 119 -21.29 34.32 11.36
C GLY A 119 -22.67 33.70 11.19
N LYS A 120 -22.81 32.67 10.32
CA LYS A 120 -24.07 31.93 10.12
C LYS A 120 -23.91 30.46 10.50
N GLU A 121 -24.85 29.95 11.27
CA GLU A 121 -24.93 28.50 11.56
C GLU A 121 -25.41 27.75 10.31
N LEU A 122 -24.61 26.80 9.86
CA LEU A 122 -24.92 25.93 8.74
C LEU A 122 -25.03 24.48 9.22
N ARG A 123 -26.16 23.84 8.94
CA ARG A 123 -26.40 22.46 9.40
C ARG A 123 -25.65 21.45 8.54
N VAL A 124 -24.88 20.56 9.17
CA VAL A 124 -24.23 19.39 8.57
C VAL A 124 -24.82 18.12 9.17
N VAL A 125 -25.13 17.11 8.35
CA VAL A 125 -25.62 15.81 8.81
C VAL A 125 -24.58 14.75 8.46
N MET A 126 -24.05 14.08 9.48
CA MET A 126 -23.07 13.02 9.32
C MET A 126 -23.71 11.66 9.65
N PHE A 127 -23.64 10.73 8.69
CA PHE A 127 -24.10 9.37 8.85
C PHE A 127 -22.92 8.45 9.08
N LYS A 128 -22.83 7.83 10.27
CA LYS A 128 -21.83 6.83 10.60
C LYS A 128 -22.35 5.46 10.18
N ILE A 129 -21.78 4.91 9.11
CA ILE A 129 -22.21 3.70 8.43
C ILE A 129 -21.34 2.53 8.90
N PRO A 130 -21.89 1.45 9.48
CA PRO A 130 -21.10 0.30 9.88
C PRO A 130 -20.52 -0.42 8.66
N ALA A 131 -19.38 -1.07 8.84
CA ALA A 131 -18.89 -2.04 7.87
C ALA A 131 -19.89 -3.18 7.69
N ALA A 132 -19.93 -3.76 6.50
CA ALA A 132 -20.71 -4.96 6.25
C ALA A 132 -20.27 -6.09 7.20
N THR A 133 -21.22 -6.87 7.68
CA THR A 133 -20.95 -8.01 8.55
C THR A 133 -20.03 -9.00 7.84
N LEU A 134 -19.11 -9.63 8.59
CA LEU A 134 -18.26 -10.68 8.04
C LEU A 134 -19.09 -11.77 7.39
N GLY A 135 -18.77 -12.15 6.17
CA GLY A 135 -19.52 -13.14 5.38
C GLY A 135 -20.77 -12.61 4.68
N MET A 136 -21.23 -11.40 5.01
CA MET A 136 -22.51 -10.90 4.54
C MET A 136 -22.40 -9.50 3.91
N PRO A 137 -22.24 -9.41 2.58
CA PRO A 137 -22.20 -8.10 1.93
C PRO A 137 -23.54 -7.36 2.10
N THR A 138 -23.46 -6.07 2.32
CA THR A 138 -24.63 -5.20 2.51
C THR A 138 -25.27 -4.85 1.15
N ALA A 139 -26.53 -5.21 0.96
CA ALA A 139 -27.34 -4.81 -0.19
C ALA A 139 -28.31 -3.68 0.17
N TRP A 140 -28.64 -2.84 -0.79
CA TRP A 140 -29.78 -1.94 -0.79
C TRP A 140 -30.82 -2.45 -1.78
N LYS A 141 -32.01 -2.77 -1.32
CA LYS A 141 -33.12 -3.32 -2.17
C LYS A 141 -32.61 -4.45 -3.06
N THR A 142 -31.93 -5.45 -2.47
CA THR A 142 -31.36 -6.63 -3.14
C THR A 142 -30.14 -6.39 -4.05
N ARG A 143 -29.68 -5.15 -4.23
CA ARG A 143 -28.52 -4.82 -5.06
C ARG A 143 -27.33 -4.42 -4.19
N TYR A 144 -26.17 -4.95 -4.53
CA TYR A 144 -24.91 -4.62 -3.87
C TYR A 144 -24.21 -3.48 -4.59
N TYR A 145 -23.74 -2.50 -3.82
CA TYR A 145 -23.05 -1.33 -4.34
C TYR A 145 -21.61 -1.24 -3.78
N ALA A 146 -20.76 -0.59 -4.54
CA ALA A 146 -19.38 -0.27 -4.22
C ALA A 146 -19.05 1.16 -4.66
N ARG A 147 -17.90 1.65 -4.28
CA ARG A 147 -17.32 2.88 -4.81
C ARG A 147 -16.07 2.58 -5.62
N ASN A 148 -15.89 3.34 -6.71
CA ASN A 148 -14.68 3.37 -7.50
C ASN A 148 -14.23 4.84 -7.57
N GLY A 149 -13.34 5.23 -6.65
CA GLY A 149 -13.07 6.63 -6.38
C GLY A 149 -14.31 7.36 -5.86
N ASP A 150 -14.74 8.40 -6.58
CA ASP A 150 -15.93 9.21 -6.30
C ASP A 150 -17.25 8.64 -6.89
N SER A 151 -17.16 7.59 -7.68
CA SER A 151 -18.30 7.04 -8.41
C SER A 151 -18.96 5.86 -7.70
N LEU A 152 -20.30 5.88 -7.64
CA LEU A 152 -21.11 4.78 -7.16
C LEU A 152 -21.28 3.74 -8.27
N VAL A 153 -20.85 2.51 -8.02
CA VAL A 153 -20.87 1.40 -8.98
C VAL A 153 -21.48 0.13 -8.38
N PRO A 154 -21.94 -0.84 -9.17
CA PRO A 154 -22.28 -2.16 -8.65
C PRO A 154 -21.07 -2.83 -8.01
N LEU A 155 -21.26 -3.51 -6.87
CA LEU A 155 -20.22 -4.33 -6.24
C LEU A 155 -19.89 -5.51 -7.16
N SER A 156 -18.61 -5.66 -7.53
CA SER A 156 -18.17 -6.75 -8.40
C SER A 156 -18.31 -8.10 -7.74
N GLN A 157 -18.50 -9.17 -8.54
CA GLN A 157 -18.62 -10.53 -8.01
C GLN A 157 -17.41 -10.92 -7.16
N SER A 158 -16.20 -10.53 -7.57
CA SER A 158 -14.99 -10.78 -6.79
C SER A 158 -15.03 -10.15 -5.39
N LYS A 159 -15.48 -8.90 -5.28
CA LYS A 159 -15.64 -8.22 -3.98
C LYS A 159 -16.76 -8.87 -3.12
N ILE A 160 -17.86 -9.30 -3.74
CA ILE A 160 -18.92 -10.07 -3.05
C ILE A 160 -18.33 -11.34 -2.45
N ASP A 161 -17.60 -12.11 -3.25
CA ASP A 161 -16.98 -13.36 -2.82
C ASP A 161 -15.92 -13.13 -1.73
N MET A 162 -15.17 -12.03 -1.79
CA MET A 162 -14.25 -11.64 -0.74
C MET A 162 -14.93 -11.43 0.60
N ILE A 163 -16.06 -10.70 0.63
CA ILE A 163 -16.83 -10.49 1.87
C ILE A 163 -17.41 -11.83 2.36
N ARG A 164 -18.00 -12.63 1.47
CA ARG A 164 -18.58 -13.94 1.80
C ARG A 164 -17.56 -14.93 2.35
N MET A 165 -16.33 -14.86 1.86
CA MET A 165 -15.24 -15.71 2.33
C MET A 165 -14.75 -15.39 3.74
N GLN A 166 -15.03 -14.18 4.27
CA GLN A 166 -14.62 -13.79 5.62
C GLN A 166 -15.29 -14.61 6.73
N GLU A 167 -16.48 -15.15 6.49
CA GLU A 167 -17.18 -16.03 7.44
C GLU A 167 -16.69 -17.48 7.39
N ARG A 168 -15.83 -17.81 6.41
CA ARG A 168 -15.38 -19.18 6.26
C ARG A 168 -14.47 -19.59 7.41
N ARG A 169 -14.76 -20.77 7.93
CA ARG A 169 -13.93 -21.49 8.90
C ARG A 169 -12.50 -21.55 8.40
N ASP A 170 -11.56 -21.44 9.32
CA ASP A 170 -10.13 -21.63 9.08
C ASP A 170 -9.89 -22.82 8.11
N TRP A 171 -9.49 -22.50 6.87
CA TRP A 171 -9.27 -23.49 5.82
C TRP A 171 -8.25 -24.55 6.26
N SER A 172 -7.23 -24.13 7.00
CA SER A 172 -6.14 -24.98 7.43
C SER A 172 -6.56 -26.05 8.46
N LYS A 173 -7.70 -25.85 9.16
CA LYS A 173 -8.31 -26.81 10.09
C LYS A 173 -9.18 -27.85 9.41
N GLN A 174 -9.53 -27.68 8.14
CA GLN A 174 -10.38 -28.62 7.44
C GLN A 174 -9.69 -29.99 7.38
N LEU A 175 -10.46 -31.03 7.66
CA LEU A 175 -9.95 -32.40 7.60
C LEU A 175 -9.88 -32.88 6.14
N VAL A 176 -8.84 -33.63 5.85
CA VAL A 176 -8.67 -34.33 4.58
C VAL A 176 -9.28 -35.70 4.73
N TYR A 177 -10.44 -35.88 4.12
CA TYR A 177 -11.20 -37.12 4.26
C TYR A 177 -10.43 -38.34 3.75
N GLY A 178 -10.43 -39.43 4.54
CA GLY A 178 -9.75 -40.68 4.20
C GLY A 178 -8.21 -40.61 4.28
N SER A 179 -7.65 -39.52 4.83
CA SER A 179 -6.21 -39.39 5.03
C SER A 179 -5.72 -40.17 6.23
N SER A 180 -4.44 -40.61 6.18
CA SER A 180 -3.72 -41.24 7.28
C SER A 180 -2.32 -40.62 7.41
N ILE A 181 -1.59 -41.00 8.45
CA ILE A 181 -0.20 -40.54 8.65
C ILE A 181 0.72 -40.93 7.49
N ASP A 182 0.42 -42.03 6.77
CA ASP A 182 1.20 -42.48 5.62
C ASP A 182 1.27 -41.45 4.47
N TYR A 183 0.37 -40.46 4.45
CA TYR A 183 0.37 -39.38 3.47
C TYR A 183 1.40 -38.30 3.77
N LEU A 184 2.00 -38.37 4.98
CA LEU A 184 3.03 -37.43 5.40
C LEU A 184 4.44 -37.96 5.12
N ASP A 185 5.34 -37.02 4.86
CA ASP A 185 6.77 -37.27 4.70
C ASP A 185 7.41 -37.45 6.07
N SER A 186 8.12 -38.58 6.26
CA SER A 186 8.76 -38.96 7.55
C SER A 186 9.84 -37.96 7.96
N ASP A 187 10.61 -37.44 7.00
CA ASP A 187 11.69 -36.50 7.28
C ASP A 187 11.12 -35.13 7.66
N ALA A 188 9.98 -34.73 7.03
CA ALA A 188 9.26 -33.55 7.42
C ALA A 188 8.68 -33.67 8.83
N ILE A 189 8.11 -34.81 9.23
CA ILE A 189 7.64 -35.04 10.60
C ILE A 189 8.80 -34.96 11.59
N ALA A 190 9.94 -35.60 11.28
CA ALA A 190 11.12 -35.61 12.15
C ALA A 190 11.64 -34.16 12.35
N LEU A 191 11.78 -33.39 11.28
CA LEU A 191 12.20 -32.00 11.36
C LEU A 191 11.19 -31.14 12.14
N ALA A 192 9.88 -31.31 11.89
CA ALA A 192 8.82 -30.60 12.62
C ALA A 192 8.90 -30.85 14.13
N LYS A 193 9.15 -32.11 14.53
CA LYS A 193 9.32 -32.53 15.94
C LYS A 193 10.55 -31.89 16.56
N GLU A 194 11.68 -31.89 15.85
CA GLU A 194 12.92 -31.21 16.26
C GLU A 194 12.68 -29.72 16.49
N LYS A 195 12.10 -29.02 15.51
CA LYS A 195 11.80 -27.57 15.60
C LYS A 195 10.82 -27.23 16.72
N TYR A 196 9.82 -28.08 16.93
CA TYR A 196 8.89 -27.92 18.05
C TYR A 196 9.61 -28.03 19.39
N ILE A 197 10.49 -29.03 19.56
CA ILE A 197 11.29 -29.24 20.79
C ILE A 197 12.25 -28.06 21.03
N GLU A 198 12.88 -27.53 19.97
CA GLU A 198 13.74 -26.35 20.08
C GLU A 198 12.96 -25.14 20.63
N LYS A 199 11.72 -24.94 20.19
CA LYS A 199 10.85 -23.83 20.60
C LYS A 199 10.42 -23.91 22.06
N MET A 200 10.21 -25.08 22.59
CA MET A 200 9.71 -25.25 23.95
C MET A 200 10.74 -24.81 24.99
N ALA A 201 10.36 -23.92 25.88
CA ALA A 201 11.21 -23.47 26.97
C ALA A 201 11.28 -24.49 28.14
N GLN A 202 10.23 -25.30 28.29
CA GLN A 202 10.02 -26.17 29.43
C GLN A 202 10.65 -27.56 29.21
N PRO A 203 11.65 -27.99 30.04
CA PRO A 203 12.35 -29.24 29.83
C PRO A 203 11.45 -30.49 29.82
N HIS A 204 10.43 -30.53 30.70
CA HIS A 204 9.51 -31.69 30.78
C HIS A 204 8.68 -31.87 29.50
N ILE A 205 8.28 -30.76 28.81
CA ILE A 205 7.58 -30.84 27.53
C ILE A 205 8.51 -31.39 26.45
N LYS A 206 9.80 -31.02 26.49
CA LYS A 206 10.78 -31.52 25.52
C LYS A 206 10.92 -33.04 25.61
N GLU A 207 11.07 -33.58 26.82
CA GLU A 207 11.18 -35.01 27.02
C GLU A 207 9.86 -35.72 26.65
N GLU A 208 8.71 -35.18 27.06
CA GLU A 208 7.40 -35.73 26.68
C GLU A 208 7.26 -35.88 25.15
N VAL A 209 7.64 -34.83 24.39
CA VAL A 209 7.52 -34.84 22.93
C VAL A 209 8.51 -35.80 22.27
N LYS A 210 9.71 -35.99 22.83
CA LYS A 210 10.67 -36.99 22.33
C LYS A 210 10.13 -38.42 22.38
N ASP A 211 9.42 -38.75 23.46
CA ASP A 211 8.87 -40.10 23.70
C ASP A 211 7.55 -40.35 22.93
N MET A 212 6.92 -39.31 22.34
CA MET A 212 5.69 -39.45 21.57
C MET A 212 5.92 -40.18 20.25
N THR A 213 4.97 -41.01 19.86
CA THR A 213 4.85 -41.46 18.48
C THR A 213 4.51 -40.28 17.58
N ASP A 214 4.71 -40.40 16.27
CA ASP A 214 4.40 -39.33 15.33
C ASP A 214 2.90 -38.98 15.32
N GLU A 215 2.02 -39.97 15.44
CA GLU A 215 0.57 -39.75 15.58
C GLU A 215 0.22 -38.98 16.86
N GLN A 216 0.84 -39.34 17.99
CA GLN A 216 0.65 -38.61 19.25
C GLN A 216 1.11 -37.16 19.15
N PHE A 217 2.27 -36.94 18.53
CA PHE A 217 2.80 -35.61 18.30
C PHE A 217 1.86 -34.78 17.42
N LEU A 218 1.46 -35.30 16.25
CA LEU A 218 0.54 -34.61 15.32
C LEU A 218 -0.82 -34.29 15.96
N THR A 219 -1.33 -35.22 16.80
CA THR A 219 -2.57 -35.00 17.57
C THR A 219 -2.40 -33.90 18.61
N LYS A 220 -1.28 -33.88 19.35
CA LYS A 220 -0.93 -32.85 20.35
C LYS A 220 -0.92 -31.45 19.73
N ILE A 221 -0.35 -31.30 18.54
CA ILE A 221 -0.28 -30.00 17.83
C ILE A 221 -1.49 -29.74 16.92
N LYS A 222 -2.53 -30.56 16.98
CA LYS A 222 -3.81 -30.44 16.25
C LYS A 222 -3.68 -30.55 14.73
N LEU A 223 -2.62 -31.15 14.23
CA LEU A 223 -2.45 -31.46 12.81
C LEU A 223 -3.14 -32.77 12.42
N MET A 224 -3.47 -33.62 13.39
CA MET A 224 -4.29 -34.81 13.23
C MET A 224 -5.45 -34.79 14.24
N VAL A 225 -6.66 -35.13 13.78
CA VAL A 225 -7.88 -35.19 14.60
C VAL A 225 -8.62 -36.49 14.26
N ASN A 226 -8.84 -37.34 15.26
CA ASN A 226 -9.50 -38.64 15.09
C ASN A 226 -8.87 -39.50 13.95
N GLY A 227 -7.55 -39.50 13.85
CA GLY A 227 -6.80 -40.26 12.85
C GLY A 227 -6.80 -39.64 11.44
N GLN A 228 -7.47 -38.50 11.22
CA GLN A 228 -7.49 -37.78 9.95
C GLN A 228 -6.58 -36.54 10.00
N LEU A 229 -5.92 -36.25 8.89
CA LEU A 229 -5.04 -35.08 8.75
C LEU A 229 -5.85 -33.81 8.50
N THR A 230 -5.35 -32.70 9.01
CA THR A 230 -5.81 -31.37 8.60
C THR A 230 -5.14 -30.92 7.31
N LYS A 231 -5.73 -29.94 6.59
CA LYS A 231 -5.09 -29.32 5.42
C LYS A 231 -3.74 -28.69 5.78
N ALA A 232 -3.58 -28.15 7.01
CA ALA A 232 -2.28 -27.65 7.49
C ALA A 232 -1.23 -28.75 7.57
N ALA A 233 -1.59 -29.94 8.06
CA ALA A 233 -0.69 -31.08 8.13
C ALA A 233 -0.20 -31.49 6.74
N LEU A 234 -1.15 -31.65 5.80
CA LEU A 234 -0.82 -32.04 4.43
C LEU A 234 0.01 -30.98 3.70
N LEU A 235 -0.27 -29.68 3.93
CA LEU A 235 0.50 -28.59 3.32
C LEU A 235 1.94 -28.54 3.80
N LEU A 236 2.15 -28.64 5.11
CA LEU A 236 3.48 -28.50 5.70
C LEU A 236 4.31 -29.78 5.64
N LEU A 237 3.68 -30.95 5.77
CA LEU A 237 4.34 -32.23 5.98
C LEU A 237 3.99 -33.30 4.93
N GLY A 238 3.05 -33.03 4.01
CA GLY A 238 2.55 -34.03 3.06
C GLY A 238 3.56 -34.42 1.99
N LYS A 239 3.53 -35.68 1.56
CA LYS A 239 4.28 -36.16 0.39
C LYS A 239 3.74 -35.52 -0.87
N GLU A 240 4.62 -35.22 -1.85
CA GLU A 240 4.26 -34.56 -3.12
C GLU A 240 3.16 -35.31 -3.89
N GLU A 241 3.14 -36.64 -3.87
CA GLU A 241 2.17 -37.48 -4.55
C GLU A 241 0.72 -37.31 -4.05
N HIS A 242 0.53 -36.67 -2.90
CA HIS A 242 -0.77 -36.41 -2.29
C HIS A 242 -1.24 -34.96 -2.45
N ASP A 243 -0.61 -34.16 -3.33
CA ASP A 243 -1.01 -32.79 -3.63
C ASP A 243 -2.41 -32.71 -4.30
N ASN A 244 -2.85 -33.80 -4.91
CA ASN A 244 -4.19 -33.97 -5.53
C ASN A 244 -5.34 -34.01 -4.51
N LEU A 245 -5.07 -34.14 -3.22
CA LEU A 245 -6.06 -34.09 -2.15
C LEU A 245 -6.52 -32.65 -1.84
N PHE A 246 -5.81 -31.66 -2.34
CA PHE A 246 -6.28 -30.28 -2.35
C PHE A 246 -7.19 -30.03 -3.57
N GLU A 247 -8.19 -29.17 -3.43
CA GLU A 247 -9.04 -28.73 -4.55
C GLU A 247 -8.20 -28.14 -5.69
N THR A 248 -7.16 -27.42 -5.33
CA THR A 248 -6.10 -26.96 -6.22
C THR A 248 -4.77 -27.17 -5.50
N ALA A 249 -3.85 -27.91 -6.12
CA ALA A 249 -2.55 -28.22 -5.53
C ALA A 249 -1.77 -26.94 -5.18
N PRO A 250 -1.43 -26.71 -3.90
CA PRO A 250 -0.62 -25.55 -3.51
C PRO A 250 0.78 -25.67 -4.09
N VAL A 251 1.24 -24.61 -4.77
CA VAL A 251 2.60 -24.57 -5.33
C VAL A 251 3.22 -23.20 -5.15
N ILE A 252 4.55 -23.18 -5.02
CA ILE A 252 5.36 -21.97 -5.06
C ILE A 252 6.18 -22.03 -6.35
N MET A 253 6.13 -20.96 -7.15
CA MET A 253 6.82 -20.88 -8.42
C MET A 253 7.84 -19.76 -8.43
N TRP A 254 9.10 -20.10 -8.47
CA TRP A 254 10.18 -19.14 -8.69
C TRP A 254 10.49 -19.00 -10.17
N ARG A 255 10.76 -17.78 -10.62
CA ARG A 255 11.15 -17.42 -11.98
C ARG A 255 12.26 -16.38 -11.94
N LEU A 256 13.27 -16.60 -12.77
CA LEU A 256 14.33 -15.63 -13.03
C LEU A 256 14.08 -14.94 -14.36
N TYR A 257 13.99 -13.62 -14.34
CA TYR A 257 13.76 -12.81 -15.53
C TYR A 257 15.05 -12.18 -16.05
N ALA A 258 15.17 -12.11 -17.39
CA ALA A 258 16.17 -11.31 -18.07
C ALA A 258 15.73 -9.82 -18.12
N ALA A 259 16.67 -8.92 -18.41
CA ALA A 259 16.40 -7.50 -18.58
C ALA A 259 15.37 -7.19 -19.72
N ASN A 260 15.25 -8.07 -20.70
CA ASN A 260 14.26 -7.98 -21.80
C ASN A 260 12.88 -8.53 -21.40
N GLY A 261 12.69 -9.00 -20.16
CA GLY A 261 11.43 -9.56 -19.67
C GLY A 261 11.22 -11.05 -19.96
N GLU A 262 12.16 -11.73 -20.60
CA GLU A 262 12.07 -13.17 -20.83
C GLU A 262 12.45 -13.98 -19.59
N VAL A 263 11.79 -15.12 -19.38
CA VAL A 263 12.11 -16.06 -18.29
C VAL A 263 13.36 -16.86 -18.67
N ARG A 264 14.44 -16.70 -17.88
CA ARG A 264 15.71 -17.44 -18.03
C ARG A 264 15.72 -18.80 -17.37
N ASP A 265 15.10 -18.88 -16.19
CA ASP A 265 15.02 -20.12 -15.39
C ASP A 265 13.73 -20.07 -14.56
N TYR A 266 13.22 -21.25 -14.22
CA TYR A 266 12.10 -21.36 -13.31
C TYR A 266 12.15 -22.71 -12.56
N LYS A 267 11.54 -22.73 -11.38
CA LYS A 267 11.31 -23.94 -10.61
C LYS A 267 9.95 -23.88 -9.90
N ILE A 268 9.27 -25.02 -9.91
CA ILE A 268 8.05 -25.23 -9.15
C ILE A 268 8.40 -26.05 -7.91
N PHE A 269 7.96 -25.57 -6.75
CA PHE A 269 8.09 -26.25 -5.48
C PHE A 269 6.70 -26.70 -5.02
N LYS A 270 6.59 -27.94 -4.64
CA LYS A 270 5.39 -28.57 -4.13
C LYS A 270 5.51 -28.86 -2.63
N ILE A 271 4.49 -29.43 -2.03
CA ILE A 271 4.53 -29.91 -0.64
C ILE A 271 5.65 -30.96 -0.46
N PRO A 272 6.23 -31.10 0.74
CA PRO A 272 5.93 -30.42 2.01
C PRO A 272 6.55 -29.02 2.11
N PHE A 273 5.74 -28.01 2.48
CA PHE A 273 6.21 -26.62 2.53
C PHE A 273 7.19 -26.33 3.66
N LEU A 274 7.36 -27.24 4.62
CA LEU A 274 8.38 -27.12 5.66
C LEU A 274 9.80 -27.02 5.07
N PHE A 275 10.07 -27.68 3.95
CA PHE A 275 11.39 -27.67 3.28
C PHE A 275 11.52 -26.57 2.21
N VAL A 276 10.40 -26.05 1.72
CA VAL A 276 10.38 -25.21 0.50
C VAL A 276 11.11 -23.89 0.71
N VAL A 277 11.04 -23.30 1.90
CA VAL A 277 11.64 -21.97 2.16
C VAL A 277 13.15 -22.00 1.91
N ASP A 278 13.86 -23.00 2.42
CA ASP A 278 15.30 -23.14 2.22
C ASP A 278 15.64 -23.51 0.78
N GLN A 279 14.81 -24.32 0.13
CA GLN A 279 14.98 -24.68 -1.28
C GLN A 279 14.80 -23.47 -2.22
N VAL A 280 13.86 -22.59 -1.92
CA VAL A 280 13.65 -21.33 -2.67
C VAL A 280 14.83 -20.40 -2.47
N PHE A 281 15.28 -20.23 -1.24
CA PHE A 281 16.44 -19.37 -0.95
C PHE A 281 17.69 -19.85 -1.69
N ALA A 282 17.93 -21.15 -1.76
CA ALA A 282 19.05 -21.74 -2.50
C ALA A 282 18.96 -21.49 -4.03
N LYS A 283 17.78 -21.16 -4.58
CA LYS A 283 17.60 -20.82 -5.99
C LYS A 283 17.83 -19.35 -6.29
N ILE A 284 17.55 -18.46 -5.35
CA ILE A 284 17.75 -17.03 -5.50
C ILE A 284 19.25 -16.74 -5.63
N ARG A 285 19.65 -15.96 -6.65
CA ARG A 285 21.07 -15.65 -6.92
C ARG A 285 21.77 -14.93 -5.77
N ASN A 286 21.07 -14.05 -5.09
CA ASN A 286 21.52 -13.25 -3.96
C ASN A 286 22.95 -12.70 -4.11
N LEU A 287 23.17 -11.91 -5.16
CA LEU A 287 24.48 -11.40 -5.53
C LEU A 287 25.02 -10.40 -4.49
N THR A 288 26.35 -10.31 -4.38
CA THR A 288 26.99 -9.29 -3.56
C THR A 288 26.89 -7.94 -4.21
N TYR A 289 26.34 -6.96 -3.48
CA TYR A 289 26.22 -5.58 -3.88
C TYR A 289 27.29 -4.73 -3.18
N ARG A 290 28.05 -3.94 -3.97
CA ARG A 290 29.07 -3.03 -3.47
C ARG A 290 28.61 -1.59 -3.65
N TYR A 291 28.74 -0.78 -2.61
CA TYR A 291 28.39 0.62 -2.64
C TYR A 291 29.25 1.46 -1.68
N MET A 292 29.36 2.76 -1.96
CA MET A 292 30.07 3.72 -1.15
C MET A 292 29.03 4.58 -0.40
N PRO A 293 28.74 4.30 0.87
CA PRO A 293 27.75 5.07 1.61
C PRO A 293 28.22 6.50 1.91
N ASN A 294 29.55 6.73 1.91
CA ASN A 294 30.17 8.04 2.06
C ASN A 294 31.48 8.06 1.28
N GLN A 295 31.78 9.16 0.59
CA GLN A 295 33.05 9.35 -0.13
C GLN A 295 34.30 9.41 0.81
N LEU A 296 34.09 9.60 2.11
CA LEU A 296 35.17 9.57 3.11
C LEU A 296 35.63 8.16 3.48
N THR A 297 34.87 7.11 3.10
CA THR A 297 35.28 5.73 3.32
C THR A 297 36.21 5.27 2.20
N LEU A 298 37.44 4.85 2.54
CA LEU A 298 38.42 4.33 1.59
C LEU A 298 38.04 2.96 0.98
N PHE A 299 37.07 2.27 1.59
CA PHE A 299 36.65 0.94 1.16
C PHE A 299 35.14 0.88 0.93
N PRO A 300 34.68 0.26 -0.18
CA PRO A 300 33.28 0.04 -0.40
C PRO A 300 32.69 -0.89 0.67
N LYS A 301 31.45 -0.63 1.05
CA LYS A 301 30.66 -1.57 1.86
C LYS A 301 30.10 -2.64 0.94
N GLU A 302 30.25 -3.91 1.35
CA GLU A 302 29.66 -5.05 0.64
C GLU A 302 28.48 -5.58 1.42
N THR A 303 27.42 -5.94 0.72
CA THR A 303 26.25 -6.59 1.30
C THR A 303 25.63 -7.54 0.27
N GLU A 304 24.99 -8.61 0.74
CA GLU A 304 24.10 -9.39 -0.14
C GLU A 304 22.92 -8.54 -0.58
N GLN A 305 22.40 -8.78 -1.80
CA GLN A 305 21.23 -8.09 -2.32
C GLN A 305 20.04 -8.25 -1.37
N TYR A 306 19.81 -9.48 -0.92
CA TYR A 306 18.67 -9.81 -0.06
C TYR A 306 19.15 -10.43 1.25
N ASP A 307 18.61 -9.96 2.35
CA ASP A 307 18.81 -10.57 3.64
C ASP A 307 18.05 -11.89 3.74
N GLN A 308 18.71 -12.93 4.24
CA GLN A 308 18.12 -14.28 4.33
C GLN A 308 16.87 -14.30 5.22
N TRP A 309 16.93 -13.62 6.36
CA TRP A 309 15.80 -13.56 7.28
C TRP A 309 14.61 -12.84 6.63
N LEU A 310 14.87 -11.75 5.89
CA LEU A 310 13.85 -10.97 5.19
C LEU A 310 13.11 -11.83 4.16
N LEU A 311 13.83 -12.55 3.31
CA LEU A 311 13.21 -13.42 2.30
C LEU A 311 12.39 -14.54 2.93
N ARG A 312 12.95 -15.17 3.99
CA ARG A 312 12.27 -16.21 4.76
C ARG A 312 10.97 -15.67 5.38
N GLU A 313 11.00 -14.50 6.00
CA GLU A 313 9.82 -13.87 6.61
C GLU A 313 8.73 -13.59 5.56
N LEU A 314 9.09 -13.00 4.42
CA LEU A 314 8.12 -12.70 3.37
C LEU A 314 7.50 -13.94 2.76
N LEU A 315 8.29 -14.98 2.52
CA LEU A 315 7.79 -16.24 1.98
C LEU A 315 6.87 -16.97 2.97
N ASN A 316 7.27 -17.02 4.23
CA ASN A 316 6.44 -17.62 5.29
C ASN A 316 5.12 -16.83 5.47
N ASN A 317 5.16 -15.49 5.39
CA ASN A 317 3.95 -14.68 5.41
C ASN A 317 3.03 -15.02 4.21
N CYS A 318 3.59 -15.20 3.02
CA CYS A 318 2.82 -15.65 1.87
C CYS A 318 2.16 -17.02 2.10
N ILE A 319 2.89 -17.98 2.69
CA ILE A 319 2.35 -19.31 3.02
C ILE A 319 1.21 -19.19 4.05
N ALA A 320 1.44 -18.46 5.15
CA ALA A 320 0.47 -18.34 6.25
C ALA A 320 -0.82 -17.58 5.83
N HIS A 321 -0.67 -16.57 4.98
CA HIS A 321 -1.75 -15.64 4.63
C HIS A 321 -2.39 -15.90 3.26
N SER A 322 -1.90 -16.86 2.48
CA SER A 322 -2.52 -17.24 1.20
C SER A 322 -3.96 -17.70 1.39
N ASN A 323 -4.82 -17.23 0.50
CA ASN A 323 -6.16 -17.78 0.36
C ASN A 323 -6.12 -18.98 -0.61
N TYR A 324 -5.90 -20.16 -0.06
CA TYR A 324 -5.80 -21.41 -0.82
C TYR A 324 -7.11 -21.79 -1.54
N GLN A 325 -8.25 -21.24 -1.13
CA GLN A 325 -9.54 -21.47 -1.77
C GLN A 325 -9.67 -20.77 -3.13
N LEU A 326 -8.86 -19.73 -3.37
CA LEU A 326 -8.82 -19.07 -4.68
C LEU A 326 -8.07 -19.88 -5.75
N GLY A 327 -7.41 -20.99 -5.36
CA GLY A 327 -6.68 -21.85 -6.29
C GLY A 327 -5.45 -21.23 -6.93
N GLY A 328 -4.99 -20.09 -6.43
CA GLY A 328 -3.83 -19.38 -6.94
C GLY A 328 -2.50 -19.96 -6.42
N ARG A 329 -1.41 -19.58 -7.09
CA ARG A 329 -0.03 -19.95 -6.73
C ARG A 329 0.66 -18.82 -6.01
N ILE A 330 1.66 -19.13 -5.19
CA ILE A 330 2.64 -18.16 -4.72
C ILE A 330 3.71 -18.02 -5.81
N TYR A 331 3.97 -16.79 -6.25
CA TYR A 331 4.99 -16.50 -7.26
C TYR A 331 6.15 -15.73 -6.63
N ILE A 332 7.37 -16.09 -7.03
CA ILE A 332 8.60 -15.39 -6.69
C ILE A 332 9.29 -15.05 -8.00
N ASN A 333 9.16 -13.81 -8.43
CA ASN A 333 9.72 -13.29 -9.67
C ASN A 333 11.00 -12.51 -9.34
N GLU A 334 12.16 -13.06 -9.69
CA GLU A 334 13.47 -12.47 -9.49
C GLU A 334 13.91 -11.70 -10.72
N PHE A 335 14.25 -10.43 -10.53
CA PHE A 335 14.81 -9.52 -11.51
C PHE A 335 16.26 -9.15 -11.13
N ASP A 336 16.93 -8.37 -11.94
CA ASP A 336 18.32 -7.95 -11.67
C ASP A 336 18.43 -6.95 -10.50
N ASP A 337 17.35 -6.28 -10.14
CA ASP A 337 17.32 -5.22 -9.13
C ASP A 337 16.30 -5.42 -8.02
N CYS A 338 15.36 -6.35 -8.19
CA CYS A 338 14.34 -6.61 -7.19
C CYS A 338 13.82 -8.05 -7.26
N ILE A 339 13.17 -8.47 -6.19
CA ILE A 339 12.35 -9.68 -6.13
C ILE A 339 10.90 -9.24 -5.87
N LYS A 340 9.96 -9.79 -6.64
CA LYS A 340 8.53 -9.63 -6.42
C LYS A 340 7.94 -10.94 -5.93
N ILE A 341 7.30 -10.91 -4.77
CA ILE A 341 6.61 -12.07 -4.19
C ILE A 341 5.12 -11.79 -4.19
N THR A 342 4.34 -12.70 -4.77
CA THR A 342 2.89 -12.54 -4.92
C THR A 342 2.18 -13.76 -4.35
N ASN A 343 1.16 -13.54 -3.54
CA ASN A 343 0.27 -14.60 -3.07
C ASN A 343 -1.20 -14.25 -3.27
N PRO A 344 -2.09 -15.24 -3.49
CA PRO A 344 -3.53 -15.02 -3.55
C PRO A 344 -4.07 -14.63 -2.18
N GLY A 345 -5.02 -13.71 -2.16
CA GLY A 345 -5.71 -13.24 -0.95
C GLY A 345 -5.67 -11.72 -0.79
N ASN A 346 -6.09 -11.25 0.39
CA ASN A 346 -6.15 -9.84 0.72
C ASN A 346 -5.05 -9.47 1.70
N PHE A 347 -4.59 -8.23 1.62
CA PHE A 347 -3.73 -7.65 2.63
C PHE A 347 -4.58 -7.27 3.86
N ILE A 348 -4.59 -8.14 4.85
CA ILE A 348 -5.42 -8.00 6.07
C ILE A 348 -5.24 -6.65 6.79
N PRO A 349 -4.03 -6.08 6.90
CA PRO A 349 -3.86 -4.76 7.53
C PRO A 349 -4.53 -3.60 6.79
N GLY A 350 -5.01 -3.80 5.57
CA GLY A 350 -5.61 -2.78 4.71
C GLY A 350 -4.61 -1.80 4.11
N SER A 351 -3.66 -1.29 4.88
CA SER A 351 -2.57 -0.43 4.39
C SER A 351 -1.24 -0.76 5.08
N ILE A 352 -0.14 -0.42 4.42
CA ILE A 352 1.20 -0.64 5.00
C ILE A 352 1.47 0.34 6.14
N GLU A 353 0.93 1.55 6.06
CA GLU A 353 1.04 2.57 7.10
C GLU A 353 0.49 2.07 8.44
N SER A 354 -0.62 1.31 8.40
CA SER A 354 -1.21 0.70 9.59
C SER A 354 -0.25 -0.28 10.27
N VAL A 355 0.45 -1.11 9.50
CA VAL A 355 1.41 -2.10 10.03
C VAL A 355 2.66 -1.45 10.61
N LEU A 356 3.06 -0.30 10.08
CA LEU A 356 4.23 0.43 10.58
C LEU A 356 3.98 1.10 11.93
N GLN A 357 2.72 1.24 12.38
CA GLN A 357 2.38 1.72 13.71
C GLN A 357 2.82 0.73 14.80
N ILE A 358 3.30 1.26 15.94
CA ILE A 358 3.85 0.44 17.03
C ILE A 358 2.79 -0.47 17.67
N SER A 359 1.54 -0.01 17.70
CA SER A 359 0.41 -0.68 18.36
C SER A 359 -0.41 -1.59 17.43
N TYR A 360 0.03 -1.82 16.19
CA TYR A 360 -0.74 -2.65 15.27
C TYR A 360 -0.79 -4.11 15.74
N ASN A 361 -2.00 -4.66 15.81
CA ASN A 361 -2.27 -6.07 16.00
C ASN A 361 -3.19 -6.55 14.88
N PRO A 362 -2.87 -7.67 14.19
CA PRO A 362 -3.75 -8.21 13.16
C PRO A 362 -5.08 -8.65 13.78
N PRO A 363 -6.23 -8.32 13.18
CA PRO A 363 -7.55 -8.63 13.73
C PRO A 363 -7.87 -10.14 13.69
N PHE A 364 -7.34 -10.87 12.71
CA PHE A 364 -7.51 -12.32 12.55
C PHE A 364 -6.44 -12.90 11.60
N TYR A 365 -6.37 -14.23 11.57
CA TYR A 365 -5.56 -14.99 10.61
C TYR A 365 -6.46 -15.89 9.75
N PRO A 366 -6.41 -15.84 8.41
CA PRO A 366 -7.24 -16.68 7.54
C PRO A 366 -7.02 -18.17 7.74
N ASN A 367 -5.78 -18.54 8.07
CA ASN A 367 -5.33 -19.90 8.31
C ASN A 367 -4.70 -20.00 9.71
N GLN A 368 -5.51 -19.83 10.76
CA GLN A 368 -5.02 -19.74 12.14
C GLN A 368 -4.21 -20.98 12.56
N LEU A 369 -4.72 -22.21 12.28
CA LEU A 369 -3.98 -23.42 12.64
C LEU A 369 -2.64 -23.52 11.91
N LEU A 370 -2.61 -23.14 10.62
CA LEU A 370 -1.39 -23.11 9.84
C LEU A 370 -0.38 -22.12 10.43
N ALA A 371 -0.81 -20.89 10.72
CA ALA A 371 0.04 -19.86 11.31
C ALA A 371 0.59 -20.31 12.69
N ASP A 372 -0.26 -20.83 13.57
CA ASP A 372 0.15 -21.34 14.89
C ASP A 372 1.17 -22.49 14.76
N THR A 373 0.97 -23.37 13.78
CA THR A 373 1.88 -24.47 13.50
C THR A 373 3.22 -23.97 12.98
N MET A 374 3.21 -23.02 12.04
CA MET A 374 4.43 -22.40 11.50
C MET A 374 5.22 -21.66 12.60
N VAL A 375 4.53 -21.04 13.56
CA VAL A 375 5.15 -20.46 14.75
C VAL A 375 5.83 -21.55 15.58
N ASN A 376 5.17 -22.68 15.80
CA ASN A 376 5.72 -23.80 16.56
C ASN A 376 6.93 -24.46 15.89
N PHE A 377 7.02 -24.39 14.56
CA PHE A 377 8.15 -24.91 13.77
C PHE A 377 9.24 -23.87 13.49
N HIS A 378 9.24 -22.74 14.18
CA HIS A 378 10.17 -21.63 13.95
C HIS A 378 10.19 -21.06 12.52
N MET A 379 9.12 -21.25 11.77
CA MET A 379 8.98 -20.64 10.44
C MET A 379 8.62 -19.16 10.54
N ILE A 380 7.78 -18.78 11.51
CA ILE A 380 7.30 -17.41 11.74
C ILE A 380 7.61 -16.98 13.17
N ASP A 381 7.91 -15.69 13.38
CA ASP A 381 8.04 -15.07 14.70
C ASP A 381 6.68 -14.68 15.30
N THR A 382 6.54 -14.86 16.62
CA THR A 382 5.28 -14.57 17.37
C THR A 382 5.01 -13.09 17.61
N ALA A 383 6.00 -12.21 17.41
CA ALA A 383 5.94 -10.84 17.93
C ALA A 383 5.20 -9.83 17.04
N SER A 384 4.51 -10.26 15.98
CA SER A 384 3.79 -9.38 15.01
C SER A 384 4.67 -8.24 14.43
N MET A 385 6.00 -8.40 14.48
CA MET A 385 6.97 -7.39 14.06
C MET A 385 7.64 -7.72 12.73
N GLY A 386 7.24 -8.79 12.05
CA GLY A 386 7.89 -9.30 10.85
C GLY A 386 8.03 -8.25 9.75
N ILE A 387 6.92 -7.64 9.33
CA ILE A 387 6.93 -6.59 8.30
C ILE A 387 7.78 -5.39 8.73
N ARG A 388 7.64 -4.92 9.97
CA ARG A 388 8.45 -3.78 10.47
C ARG A 388 9.94 -4.10 10.47
N LYS A 389 10.33 -5.34 10.78
CA LYS A 389 11.73 -5.78 10.73
C LYS A 389 12.23 -5.87 9.29
N VAL A 390 11.40 -6.29 8.34
CA VAL A 390 11.70 -6.22 6.89
C VAL A 390 12.05 -4.79 6.46
N PHE A 391 11.23 -3.81 6.85
CA PHE A 391 11.52 -2.40 6.59
C PHE A 391 12.80 -1.92 7.26
N ARG A 392 13.07 -2.36 8.49
CA ARG A 392 14.30 -2.01 9.22
C ARG A 392 15.53 -2.57 8.51
N ILE A 393 15.50 -3.82 8.07
CA ILE A 393 16.61 -4.45 7.33
C ILE A 393 16.92 -3.67 6.05
N GLN A 394 15.90 -3.29 5.27
CA GLN A 394 16.10 -2.48 4.06
C GLN A 394 16.72 -1.12 4.39
N ARG A 395 16.27 -0.46 5.47
CA ARG A 395 16.88 0.77 5.96
C ARG A 395 18.36 0.60 6.32
N GLU A 396 18.71 -0.46 7.07
CA GLU A 396 20.08 -0.75 7.50
C GLU A 396 21.01 -1.05 6.32
N LYS A 397 20.45 -1.54 5.21
CA LYS A 397 21.15 -1.73 3.92
C LYS A 397 21.17 -0.46 3.06
N TYR A 398 20.50 0.61 3.48
CA TYR A 398 20.27 1.84 2.70
C TYR A 398 19.55 1.59 1.36
N PHE A 399 18.77 0.53 1.29
CA PHE A 399 17.96 0.16 0.13
C PHE A 399 16.56 0.77 0.22
N PRO A 400 15.86 0.90 -0.92
CA PRO A 400 14.48 1.34 -0.93
C PRO A 400 13.60 0.46 -0.04
N MET A 401 12.58 1.06 0.56
CA MET A 401 11.58 0.31 1.33
C MET A 401 10.81 -0.65 0.43
N PRO A 402 10.31 -1.77 0.97
CA PRO A 402 9.47 -2.67 0.20
C PRO A 402 8.18 -2.00 -0.24
N ASP A 403 7.75 -2.25 -1.48
CA ASP A 403 6.46 -1.81 -1.98
C ASP A 403 5.43 -2.93 -1.87
N TYR A 404 4.28 -2.62 -1.28
CA TYR A 404 3.15 -3.53 -1.19
C TYR A 404 2.05 -3.07 -2.14
N ASN A 405 1.79 -3.86 -3.19
CA ASN A 405 0.68 -3.66 -4.08
C ASN A 405 -0.51 -4.51 -3.63
N VAL A 406 -1.53 -3.83 -3.11
CA VAL A 406 -2.75 -4.44 -2.57
C VAL A 406 -4.00 -4.02 -3.36
N SER A 407 -3.80 -3.33 -4.49
CA SER A 407 -4.87 -2.66 -5.24
C SER A 407 -5.87 -3.60 -5.91
N THR A 408 -5.47 -4.85 -6.22
CA THR A 408 -6.35 -5.81 -6.91
C THR A 408 -7.40 -6.44 -6.00
N GLY A 409 -7.17 -6.45 -4.68
CA GLY A 409 -8.05 -7.09 -3.69
C GLY A 409 -8.17 -8.62 -3.79
N THR A 410 -7.48 -9.25 -4.74
CA THR A 410 -7.46 -10.72 -4.92
C THR A 410 -6.07 -11.32 -4.75
N GLN A 411 -5.05 -10.49 -4.74
CA GLN A 411 -3.66 -10.89 -4.51
C GLN A 411 -2.90 -9.77 -3.80
N VAL A 412 -1.88 -10.16 -3.06
CA VAL A 412 -0.90 -9.28 -2.44
C VAL A 412 0.43 -9.48 -3.15
N GLU A 413 1.03 -8.38 -3.63
CA GLU A 413 2.38 -8.40 -4.19
C GLU A 413 3.30 -7.53 -3.34
N VAL A 414 4.45 -8.06 -2.95
CA VAL A 414 5.52 -7.29 -2.31
C VAL A 414 6.75 -7.26 -3.23
N THR A 415 7.26 -6.05 -3.48
CA THR A 415 8.53 -5.83 -4.19
C THR A 415 9.62 -5.50 -3.19
N VAL A 416 10.70 -6.28 -3.19
CA VAL A 416 11.90 -6.04 -2.38
C VAL A 416 13.05 -5.67 -3.29
N TYR A 417 13.69 -4.56 -3.00
CA TYR A 417 14.81 -4.04 -3.79
C TYR A 417 16.14 -4.62 -3.32
N GLY A 418 16.96 -5.09 -4.25
CA GLY A 418 18.29 -5.66 -4.02
C GLY A 418 19.42 -4.66 -4.25
N LYS A 419 19.11 -3.39 -4.53
CA LYS A 419 20.09 -2.31 -4.72
C LYS A 419 19.49 -0.94 -4.43
N SER A 420 20.33 0.08 -4.29
CA SER A 420 19.91 1.49 -4.19
C SER A 420 19.26 1.96 -5.50
N LEU A 421 18.22 2.77 -5.41
CA LEU A 421 17.61 3.49 -6.54
C LEU A 421 18.12 4.93 -6.66
N ASN A 422 18.54 5.52 -5.55
CA ASN A 422 18.96 6.92 -5.49
C ASN A 422 20.08 7.09 -4.45
N ASP A 423 21.21 7.61 -4.88
CA ASP A 423 22.38 7.80 -4.01
C ASP A 423 22.09 8.84 -2.91
N ASN A 424 21.31 9.89 -3.19
CA ASN A 424 20.94 10.88 -2.18
C ASN A 424 20.12 10.23 -1.05
N TYR A 425 19.23 9.29 -1.36
CA TYR A 425 18.49 8.54 -0.35
C TYR A 425 19.44 7.73 0.55
N MET A 426 20.37 7.03 -0.05
CA MET A 426 21.39 6.27 0.68
C MET A 426 22.20 7.16 1.61
N HIS A 427 22.66 8.33 1.13
CA HIS A 427 23.43 9.29 1.92
C HIS A 427 22.61 9.88 3.07
N ILE A 428 21.35 10.26 2.82
CA ILE A 428 20.45 10.75 3.88
C ILE A 428 20.32 9.70 4.99
N LEU A 429 20.09 8.44 4.64
CA LEU A 429 19.97 7.37 5.64
C LEU A 429 21.29 7.10 6.39
N TYR A 430 22.43 7.26 5.72
CA TYR A 430 23.73 7.11 6.34
C TYR A 430 24.03 8.23 7.33
N ASP A 431 23.76 9.48 6.96
CA ASP A 431 24.03 10.67 7.77
C ASP A 431 23.01 10.86 8.92
N HIS A 432 21.78 10.34 8.76
CA HIS A 432 20.69 10.49 9.71
C HIS A 432 20.17 9.12 10.21
N GLN A 433 21.02 8.42 10.97
CA GLN A 433 20.71 7.08 11.49
C GLN A 433 19.60 7.08 12.57
N ASP A 434 19.27 8.24 13.13
CA ASP A 434 18.25 8.47 14.16
C ASP A 434 16.82 8.65 13.59
N LEU A 435 16.65 8.79 12.26
CA LEU A 435 15.32 8.93 11.65
C LEU A 435 14.40 7.75 12.03
N ASP A 436 13.19 8.06 12.41
CA ASP A 436 12.17 7.03 12.65
C ASP A 436 11.72 6.35 11.33
N LEU A 437 11.19 5.13 11.46
CA LEU A 437 10.82 4.32 10.30
C LEU A 437 9.74 4.97 9.42
N GLN A 438 8.83 5.74 10.01
CA GLN A 438 7.79 6.47 9.26
C GLN A 438 8.41 7.57 8.41
N THR A 439 9.36 8.34 8.95
CA THR A 439 10.10 9.36 8.19
C THR A 439 10.88 8.74 7.04
N VAL A 440 11.55 7.61 7.27
CA VAL A 440 12.27 6.87 6.21
C VAL A 440 11.30 6.35 5.13
N PHE A 441 10.13 5.87 5.50
CA PHE A 441 9.09 5.45 4.56
C PHE A 441 8.60 6.63 3.68
N LEU A 442 8.40 7.80 4.27
CA LEU A 442 8.01 9.00 3.52
C LEU A 442 9.13 9.46 2.56
N LEU A 443 10.39 9.40 2.97
CA LEU A 443 11.55 9.68 2.10
C LEU A 443 11.60 8.72 0.91
N ASP A 444 11.33 7.43 1.16
CA ASP A 444 11.26 6.41 0.13
C ASP A 444 10.16 6.71 -0.90
N ARG A 445 8.98 7.16 -0.45
CA ARG A 445 7.91 7.61 -1.35
C ARG A 445 8.36 8.78 -2.23
N VAL A 446 9.11 9.73 -1.66
CA VAL A 446 9.63 10.87 -2.43
C VAL A 446 10.65 10.42 -3.49
N GLN A 447 11.61 9.52 -3.16
CA GLN A 447 12.57 9.03 -4.16
C GLN A 447 11.90 8.26 -5.31
N LYS A 448 10.78 7.59 -5.03
CA LYS A 448 9.98 6.84 -6.02
C LYS A 448 8.99 7.73 -6.78
N GLY A 449 8.91 9.03 -6.47
CA GLY A 449 7.93 9.95 -7.08
C GLY A 449 6.49 9.66 -6.68
N LEU A 450 6.26 8.95 -5.58
CA LEU A 450 4.94 8.63 -5.06
C LEU A 450 4.36 9.84 -4.28
N PRO A 451 3.06 10.05 -4.32
CA PRO A 451 2.44 11.18 -3.62
C PRO A 451 2.52 11.00 -2.09
N ILE A 452 2.80 12.09 -1.39
CA ILE A 452 2.66 12.22 0.06
C ILE A 452 1.72 13.39 0.37
N ASP A 453 1.14 13.39 1.56
CA ASP A 453 0.26 14.49 1.95
C ASP A 453 1.04 15.77 2.30
N LYS A 454 0.31 16.89 2.49
CA LYS A 454 0.92 18.19 2.77
C LYS A 454 1.62 18.22 4.14
N ALA A 455 1.01 17.60 5.15
CA ALA A 455 1.55 17.59 6.52
C ALA A 455 2.86 16.82 6.57
N ASP A 456 2.93 15.67 5.90
CA ASP A 456 4.14 14.85 5.77
C ASP A 456 5.23 15.58 4.97
N ALA A 457 4.86 16.25 3.87
CA ALA A 457 5.79 17.06 3.09
C ALA A 457 6.39 18.22 3.92
N ASP A 458 5.56 18.91 4.71
CA ASP A 458 6.00 20.00 5.57
C ASP A 458 6.87 19.48 6.73
N ARG A 459 6.58 18.30 7.28
CA ARG A 459 7.44 17.59 8.24
C ARG A 459 8.82 17.30 7.66
N LEU A 460 8.88 16.69 6.47
CA LEU A 460 10.16 16.39 5.81
C LEU A 460 10.97 17.67 5.48
N ARG A 461 10.30 18.77 5.10
CA ARG A 461 10.92 20.08 4.87
C ARG A 461 11.48 20.67 6.16
N SER A 462 10.79 20.53 7.29
CA SER A 462 11.29 21.02 8.59
C SER A 462 12.62 20.38 8.98
N PHE A 463 12.83 19.13 8.59
CA PHE A 463 14.09 18.40 8.74
C PHE A 463 15.10 18.69 7.59
N LYS A 464 14.73 19.51 6.61
CA LYS A 464 15.53 19.83 5.41
C LYS A 464 15.89 18.61 4.55
N LEU A 465 15.10 17.55 4.62
CA LEU A 465 15.32 16.28 3.92
C LEU A 465 14.80 16.30 2.48
N VAL A 466 13.84 17.17 2.17
CA VAL A 466 13.22 17.29 0.85
C VAL A 466 13.07 18.73 0.42
N GLU A 467 13.07 18.95 -0.90
CA GLU A 467 12.87 20.24 -1.56
C GLU A 467 11.82 20.14 -2.66
N GLY A 468 11.38 21.28 -3.18
CA GLY A 468 10.43 21.35 -4.28
C GLY A 468 9.00 21.62 -3.84
N ARG A 469 8.08 21.66 -4.83
CA ARG A 469 6.64 21.83 -4.60
C ARG A 469 6.03 20.49 -4.22
N LEU A 470 4.86 20.50 -3.59
CA LEU A 470 4.16 19.26 -3.19
C LEU A 470 3.93 18.28 -4.36
N SER A 471 3.67 18.81 -5.55
CA SER A 471 3.47 18.02 -6.78
C SER A 471 4.78 17.52 -7.44
N SER A 472 5.95 17.93 -6.94
CA SER A 472 7.26 17.61 -7.51
C SER A 472 8.34 17.70 -6.42
N LEU A 473 8.14 16.96 -5.33
CA LEU A 473 9.13 16.83 -4.26
C LEU A 473 10.30 15.97 -4.71
N TYR A 474 11.49 16.31 -4.24
CA TYR A 474 12.72 15.55 -4.44
C TYR A 474 13.59 15.61 -3.18
N LEU A 475 14.49 14.65 -3.04
CA LEU A 475 15.39 14.57 -1.90
C LEU A 475 16.39 15.73 -1.91
N SER A 476 16.64 16.33 -0.75
CA SER A 476 17.53 17.50 -0.62
C SER A 476 19.00 17.09 -0.77
N ALA A 477 19.74 17.76 -1.64
CA ALA A 477 21.18 17.57 -1.76
C ALA A 477 21.97 18.23 -0.63
N SER A 478 21.39 19.18 0.10
CA SER A 478 22.03 19.76 1.29
C SER A 478 22.05 18.79 2.46
N ALA A 479 21.17 17.78 2.45
CA ALA A 479 21.18 16.67 3.39
C ALA A 479 22.24 15.61 3.03
N ALA A 480 22.72 15.62 1.79
CA ALA A 480 23.71 14.69 1.25
C ALA A 480 25.03 15.42 0.98
N LYS A 481 26.05 15.15 1.76
CA LYS A 481 27.31 15.95 1.81
C LYS A 481 28.38 15.63 0.74
N SER A 482 28.05 15.15 -0.48
CA SER A 482 29.05 14.75 -1.47
C SER A 482 29.09 15.55 -2.78
N ILE A 483 30.26 15.60 -3.42
CA ILE A 483 30.61 16.48 -4.55
C ILE A 483 29.93 16.02 -5.88
N ASP A 484 29.67 14.74 -6.08
CA ASP A 484 28.97 14.22 -7.27
C ASP A 484 27.46 14.52 -7.28
N GLU A 485 26.93 14.90 -6.14
CA GLU A 485 25.51 15.19 -5.94
C GLU A 485 25.11 16.57 -6.47
N SER A 486 26.04 17.49 -6.62
CA SER A 486 25.75 18.79 -7.21
C SER A 486 25.20 18.65 -8.63
N ALA A 487 25.65 17.64 -9.40
CA ALA A 487 25.16 17.38 -10.76
C ALA A 487 23.75 16.80 -10.77
N ASN A 488 23.45 15.83 -9.88
CA ASN A 488 22.09 15.25 -9.74
C ASN A 488 21.11 16.23 -9.06
N TYR A 489 21.59 17.01 -8.11
CA TYR A 489 20.83 18.09 -7.49
C TYR A 489 20.45 19.17 -8.51
N ILE A 490 21.40 19.62 -9.31
CA ILE A 490 21.17 20.57 -10.40
C ILE A 490 20.20 19.98 -11.42
N LYS A 491 20.31 18.68 -11.72
CA LYS A 491 19.43 17.96 -12.63
C LYS A 491 17.98 17.81 -12.12
N ASN A 492 17.79 17.72 -10.80
CA ASN A 492 16.47 17.65 -10.18
C ASN A 492 15.85 19.03 -9.89
N ARG A 493 16.65 19.97 -9.39
CA ARG A 493 16.23 21.34 -9.15
C ARG A 493 16.10 22.15 -10.45
N GLY A 494 16.93 21.81 -11.43
CA GLY A 494 17.10 22.58 -12.66
C GLY A 494 17.90 23.86 -12.43
N PHE A 495 18.29 24.45 -13.51
CA PHE A 495 18.92 25.77 -13.49
C PHE A 495 17.85 26.86 -13.23
N ASP A 496 18.30 28.05 -12.85
CA ASP A 496 17.38 29.18 -12.75
C ASP A 496 16.83 29.58 -14.15
N ASP A 497 15.74 30.33 -14.16
CA ASP A 497 15.11 30.78 -15.42
C ASP A 497 16.05 31.62 -16.28
N LYS A 498 17.07 32.25 -15.67
CA LYS A 498 18.07 33.05 -16.37
C LYS A 498 18.95 32.14 -17.23
N TYR A 499 19.43 31.03 -16.70
CA TYR A 499 20.26 30.07 -17.44
C TYR A 499 19.55 29.53 -18.69
N TYR A 500 18.29 29.13 -18.58
CA TYR A 500 17.54 28.65 -19.74
C TYR A 500 17.32 29.75 -20.79
N LYS A 501 17.09 30.98 -20.37
CA LYS A 501 16.96 32.14 -21.28
C LYS A 501 18.27 32.45 -21.97
N ASP A 502 19.37 32.40 -21.27
CA ASP A 502 20.70 32.62 -21.83
C ASP A 502 21.04 31.55 -22.89
N LEU A 503 20.73 30.27 -22.64
CA LEU A 503 20.87 29.19 -23.63
C LEU A 503 20.05 29.45 -24.90
N ILE A 504 18.79 29.93 -24.76
CA ILE A 504 17.96 30.26 -25.93
C ILE A 504 18.58 31.42 -26.71
N VAL A 505 19.08 32.45 -26.01
CA VAL A 505 19.73 33.61 -26.64
C VAL A 505 20.99 33.17 -27.38
N GLU A 506 21.86 32.35 -26.78
CA GLU A 506 23.08 31.83 -27.44
C GLU A 506 22.72 30.98 -28.68
N TYR A 507 21.70 30.13 -28.59
CA TYR A 507 21.23 29.34 -29.71
C TYR A 507 20.76 30.24 -30.85
N LEU A 508 19.95 31.28 -30.55
CA LEU A 508 19.45 32.22 -31.55
C LEU A 508 20.57 33.12 -32.12
N LYS A 509 21.59 33.46 -31.33
CA LYS A 509 22.77 34.14 -31.85
C LYS A 509 23.54 33.31 -32.86
N LYS A 510 23.62 32.01 -32.64
CA LYS A 510 24.38 31.07 -33.48
C LYS A 510 23.62 30.67 -34.76
N TYR A 511 22.30 30.45 -34.64
CA TYR A 511 21.47 29.88 -35.71
C TYR A 511 20.46 30.86 -36.32
N GLU A 512 20.49 32.13 -35.85
CA GLU A 512 19.65 33.26 -36.25
C GLU A 512 18.14 33.10 -35.98
N ARG A 513 17.61 31.86 -36.08
CA ARG A 513 16.18 31.54 -35.83
C ARG A 513 16.01 30.11 -35.33
N ALA A 514 14.93 29.87 -34.56
CA ALA A 514 14.58 28.56 -34.04
C ALA A 514 13.08 28.30 -34.07
N LYS A 515 12.66 27.10 -34.39
CA LYS A 515 11.28 26.65 -34.14
C LYS A 515 11.10 26.30 -32.65
N LYS A 516 9.85 26.29 -32.21
CA LYS A 516 9.53 25.84 -30.84
C LYS A 516 10.06 24.41 -30.58
N LYS A 517 10.07 23.53 -31.60
CA LYS A 517 10.61 22.16 -31.52
C LYS A 517 12.11 22.18 -31.22
N ASP A 518 12.88 23.01 -31.89
CA ASP A 518 14.33 23.12 -31.73
C ASP A 518 14.69 23.60 -30.31
N ILE A 519 13.94 24.58 -29.79
CA ILE A 519 14.09 25.08 -28.41
C ILE A 519 13.68 24.01 -27.40
N ARG A 520 12.67 23.21 -27.73
CA ARG A 520 12.27 22.07 -26.91
C ARG A 520 13.43 21.05 -26.81
N GLU A 521 13.98 20.65 -27.92
CA GLU A 521 15.13 19.71 -27.96
C GLU A 521 16.36 20.26 -27.25
N LEU A 522 16.65 21.55 -27.37
CA LEU A 522 17.74 22.23 -26.67
C LEU A 522 17.59 22.15 -25.14
N LEU A 523 16.37 22.27 -24.62
CA LEU A 523 16.12 22.40 -23.17
C LEU A 523 15.68 21.09 -22.51
N TRP A 524 15.12 20.12 -23.26
CA TRP A 524 14.40 18.97 -22.71
C TRP A 524 15.19 18.18 -21.66
N ASP A 525 16.44 17.85 -21.98
CA ASP A 525 17.31 17.08 -21.08
C ASP A 525 17.99 17.95 -20.01
N LYS A 526 17.86 19.28 -20.11
CA LYS A 526 18.37 20.24 -19.14
C LYS A 526 17.33 20.70 -18.14
N LEU A 527 16.04 20.40 -18.42
CA LEU A 527 14.95 20.66 -17.48
C LEU A 527 14.94 19.63 -16.36
N PRO A 528 14.45 20.02 -15.15
CA PRO A 528 14.42 19.13 -13.99
C PRO A 528 13.77 17.78 -14.29
N ASN A 529 14.39 16.69 -13.86
CA ASN A 529 13.82 15.35 -13.93
C ASN A 529 12.57 15.20 -13.05
N ALA A 530 12.42 16.05 -12.04
CA ALA A 530 11.22 16.13 -11.19
C ALA A 530 9.96 16.63 -11.93
N LEU A 531 10.11 17.16 -13.16
CA LEU A 531 9.00 17.62 -13.99
C LEU A 531 8.54 16.49 -14.93
N ASN A 532 7.24 16.22 -14.97
CA ASN A 532 6.68 15.38 -16.02
C ASN A 532 6.66 16.10 -17.37
N ASP A 533 6.39 15.36 -18.46
CA ASP A 533 6.45 15.88 -19.83
C ASP A 533 5.55 17.11 -20.04
N THR A 534 4.34 17.11 -19.49
CA THR A 534 3.41 18.25 -19.56
C THR A 534 3.96 19.47 -18.81
N GLN A 535 4.60 19.26 -17.67
CA GLN A 535 5.21 20.32 -16.88
C GLN A 535 6.45 20.91 -17.60
N LYS A 536 7.26 20.07 -18.24
CA LYS A 536 8.41 20.50 -19.07
C LYS A 536 7.93 21.36 -20.24
N GLU A 537 6.90 20.93 -20.96
CA GLU A 537 6.29 21.71 -22.05
C GLU A 537 5.77 23.07 -21.57
N ASN A 538 5.08 23.10 -20.42
CA ASN A 538 4.59 24.34 -19.83
C ASN A 538 5.74 25.28 -19.42
N LYS A 539 6.84 24.73 -18.87
CA LYS A 539 8.02 25.51 -18.49
C LYS A 539 8.64 26.19 -19.71
N ILE A 540 8.83 25.45 -20.81
CA ILE A 540 9.36 26.00 -22.07
C ILE A 540 8.46 27.11 -22.60
N ARG A 541 7.13 26.88 -22.63
CA ARG A 541 6.16 27.88 -23.06
C ARG A 541 6.22 29.17 -22.22
N ASN A 542 6.34 29.01 -20.88
CA ASN A 542 6.43 30.15 -19.98
C ASN A 542 7.74 30.94 -20.14
N LEU A 543 8.87 30.25 -20.39
CA LEU A 543 10.16 30.90 -20.68
C LEU A 543 10.07 31.74 -21.96
N LEU A 544 9.56 31.19 -23.05
CA LEU A 544 9.38 31.90 -24.33
C LEU A 544 8.42 33.10 -24.19
N SER A 545 7.30 32.92 -23.46
CA SER A 545 6.37 34.03 -23.18
C SER A 545 7.02 35.12 -22.34
N ALA A 546 7.81 34.78 -21.35
CA ALA A 546 8.51 35.77 -20.52
C ALA A 546 9.59 36.52 -21.29
N MET A 547 10.31 35.84 -22.20
CA MET A 547 11.33 36.48 -23.06
C MET A 547 10.70 37.40 -24.08
N LYS A 548 9.54 37.01 -24.68
CA LYS A 548 8.76 37.88 -25.57
C LYS A 548 8.27 39.13 -24.84
N LYS A 549 7.71 38.98 -23.62
CA LYS A 549 7.25 40.13 -22.82
C LYS A 549 8.38 41.10 -22.42
N LYS A 550 9.61 40.63 -22.36
CA LYS A 550 10.80 41.43 -22.06
C LYS A 550 11.51 41.93 -23.31
N ASP A 551 10.89 41.80 -24.48
CA ASP A 551 11.42 42.22 -25.77
C ASP A 551 12.79 41.64 -26.12
N ILE A 552 13.10 40.41 -25.63
CA ILE A 552 14.36 39.69 -25.91
C ILE A 552 14.24 38.90 -27.21
N ILE A 553 13.06 38.27 -27.44
CA ILE A 553 12.78 37.48 -28.64
C ILE A 553 11.40 37.84 -29.20
N GLU A 554 11.23 37.65 -30.49
CA GLU A 554 9.94 37.83 -31.16
C GLU A 554 9.72 36.75 -32.24
N PRO A 555 8.47 36.45 -32.63
CA PRO A 555 8.22 35.58 -33.78
C PRO A 555 8.45 36.36 -35.09
N ASP A 556 9.05 35.72 -36.07
CA ASP A 556 9.35 36.28 -37.39
C ASP A 556 8.12 36.48 -38.27
N SER A 557 6.98 35.89 -37.91
CA SER A 557 5.69 36.08 -38.62
C SER A 557 4.49 36.02 -37.68
N SER A 558 3.36 36.59 -38.11
CA SER A 558 2.11 36.55 -37.35
C SER A 558 1.41 35.18 -37.31
N ASN A 559 1.83 34.22 -38.12
CA ASN A 559 1.26 32.88 -38.17
C ASN A 559 1.96 31.94 -37.17
N GLN A 560 1.34 31.71 -36.02
CA GLN A 560 1.90 30.95 -34.92
C GLN A 560 2.33 29.50 -35.27
N GLN A 561 1.77 28.86 -36.29
CA GLN A 561 2.11 27.48 -36.67
C GLN A 561 3.36 27.40 -37.57
N LYS A 562 3.74 28.48 -38.22
CA LYS A 562 4.88 28.52 -39.14
C LYS A 562 5.99 29.50 -38.71
N SER A 563 5.82 30.23 -37.60
CA SER A 563 6.77 31.24 -37.13
C SER A 563 7.99 30.63 -36.47
N TYR A 564 9.16 31.24 -36.74
CA TYR A 564 10.39 31.03 -36.02
C TYR A 564 10.55 32.08 -34.93
N TRP A 565 11.21 31.71 -33.85
CA TRP A 565 11.67 32.68 -32.85
C TRP A 565 12.99 33.27 -33.32
N ILE A 566 13.11 34.59 -33.25
CA ILE A 566 14.30 35.38 -33.56
C ILE A 566 14.63 36.32 -32.41
N LEU A 567 15.89 36.74 -32.30
CA LEU A 567 16.26 37.82 -31.37
C LEU A 567 15.67 39.12 -31.86
N LYS A 568 15.05 39.86 -30.94
CA LYS A 568 14.58 41.22 -31.23
C LYS A 568 15.79 42.15 -31.38
N LYS A 569 15.90 42.87 -32.49
CA LYS A 569 16.97 43.81 -32.77
C LYS A 569 16.86 45.07 -31.92
#